data_e6b0315fd7ec54565edae39757e80f5d
#
_entry.id   e6b0315fd7ec54565edae39757e80f5d
#
_cell.length_a   1.000
_cell.length_b   1.000
_cell.length_c   1.000
_cell.angle_alpha   90.00
_cell.angle_beta   90.00
_cell.angle_gamma   90.00
#
_symmetry.space_group_name_H-M   'P 1'
#
loop_
_entity.id
_entity.type
_entity.pdbx_description
1 polymer ?
#
loop_
_entity_poly.entity_id
_entity_poly.type
_entity_poly.pdbx_seq_one_letter_code
_entity_poly.pdbx_strand_id
1 'polypeptide(L)'
;VGLSKTIWANPVEVIRTKQPDHPVLVFAPTVLQATARRFLRGFPGLVTYAVKSNPDEMVIENLVAAGIRGFDVASPAEIAMIRKIAPAAALHYHNPVRGRDEIAFAVAQGVKTWSVDSVSELDKLIEMVPAESCEISVRFKLPVSGAAYNFGAKFGATSELASVLLSRAQAAGFIPSLTFHPGTQCTDPMAWDAYIRAAAEIARNAGVEIARLNVGGGFPNHRVQGPAPVLEEIFALIERVTGEAFGAARPALVCEPGRGLVGDAFVHVTRIKALRDGVHVFLNDGVYGGLAELPLIGNIDRVAAISPEGEIRSEAAQPRVVFGPTCDSVDRLPGELGLPMDLQEGDFLVFRGMGAYSSATNTRFNGFGQLEVVTALSLAF
;
A
#
# COMPACT_ATOMS: atom_id res chain seq x y z
N VAL A 1 21.28 27.29 6.01
CA VAL A 1 20.27 27.66 7.03
C VAL A 1 19.17 26.63 6.90
N GLY A 2 19.17 25.61 7.77
CA GLY A 2 18.12 24.58 7.78
C GLY A 2 16.81 25.23 8.25
N LEU A 3 15.80 25.18 7.39
CA LEU A 3 14.43 25.49 7.81
C LEU A 3 14.03 24.43 8.84
N SER A 4 13.81 24.83 10.09
CA SER A 4 13.23 23.98 11.12
C SER A 4 11.82 23.63 10.66
N LYS A 5 11.60 22.40 10.23
CA LYS A 5 10.23 21.90 9.98
C LYS A 5 9.48 21.92 11.30
N THR A 6 8.37 22.62 11.35
CA THR A 6 7.49 22.62 12.54
C THR A 6 6.98 21.18 12.77
N ILE A 7 7.19 20.67 13.99
CA ILE A 7 6.62 19.38 14.41
C ILE A 7 5.47 19.71 15.36
N TRP A 8 4.29 19.22 15.01
CA TRP A 8 3.07 19.41 15.78
C TRP A 8 2.91 18.36 16.88
N ALA A 9 2.23 18.68 17.97
CA ALA A 9 1.96 17.67 18.98
C ALA A 9 1.01 16.58 18.45
N ASN A 10 -0.08 17.00 17.79
CA ASN A 10 -1.10 16.10 17.27
C ASN A 10 -1.98 16.82 16.20
N PRO A 11 -2.96 16.12 15.59
CA PRO A 11 -3.85 16.74 14.59
C PRO A 11 -4.70 17.88 15.13
N VAL A 12 -5.09 17.87 16.41
CA VAL A 12 -5.87 18.94 17.04
C VAL A 12 -5.09 20.25 17.08
N GLU A 13 -3.80 20.19 17.40
CA GLU A 13 -2.93 21.37 17.36
C GLU A 13 -2.81 21.95 15.95
N VAL A 14 -2.69 21.08 14.92
CA VAL A 14 -2.70 21.51 13.52
C VAL A 14 -3.98 22.27 13.18
N ILE A 15 -5.14 21.70 13.55
CA ILE A 15 -6.45 22.31 13.32
C ILE A 15 -6.54 23.67 14.02
N ARG A 16 -6.31 23.72 15.33
CA ARG A 16 -6.43 24.95 16.14
C ARG A 16 -5.53 26.09 15.66
N THR A 17 -4.30 25.76 15.27
CA THR A 17 -3.28 26.76 14.98
C THR A 17 -3.31 27.19 13.50
N LYS A 18 -3.50 26.24 12.57
CA LYS A 18 -3.46 26.54 11.14
C LYS A 18 -4.84 26.82 10.56
N GLN A 19 -5.91 26.21 11.10
CA GLN A 19 -7.25 26.24 10.52
C GLN A 19 -7.24 26.11 9.00
N PRO A 20 -6.67 24.99 8.46
CA PRO A 20 -6.30 24.91 7.07
C PRO A 20 -7.53 24.95 6.14
N ASP A 21 -7.45 25.73 5.06
CA ASP A 21 -8.49 25.80 4.04
C ASP A 21 -8.35 24.70 2.99
N HIS A 22 -7.19 24.01 2.94
CA HIS A 22 -6.95 22.86 2.09
C HIS A 22 -6.68 21.61 2.94
N PRO A 23 -6.86 20.41 2.34
CA PRO A 23 -6.64 19.15 3.03
C PRO A 23 -5.21 19.01 3.55
N VAL A 24 -5.06 18.38 4.71
CA VAL A 24 -3.76 18.14 5.34
C VAL A 24 -3.61 16.67 5.69
N LEU A 25 -2.52 16.06 5.26
CA LEU A 25 -2.06 14.77 5.79
C LEU A 25 -1.13 15.02 6.98
N VAL A 26 -1.52 14.53 8.15
CA VAL A 26 -0.70 14.60 9.37
C VAL A 26 0.03 13.28 9.52
N PHE A 27 1.35 13.32 9.43
CA PHE A 27 2.26 12.18 9.47
C PHE A 27 2.90 12.01 10.84
N ALA A 28 2.84 10.80 11.39
CA ALA A 28 3.58 10.42 12.60
C ALA A 28 4.71 9.41 12.27
N PRO A 29 5.96 9.86 12.15
CA PRO A 29 7.11 8.99 11.86
C PRO A 29 7.27 7.83 12.85
N THR A 30 6.97 8.09 14.11
CA THR A 30 7.06 7.07 15.18
C THR A 30 6.13 5.89 14.95
N VAL A 31 4.92 6.14 14.45
CA VAL A 31 3.94 5.09 14.10
C VAL A 31 4.44 4.28 12.91
N LEU A 32 4.94 4.94 11.85
CA LEU A 32 5.50 4.26 10.69
C LEU A 32 6.67 3.34 11.07
N GLN A 33 7.63 3.88 11.85
CA GLN A 33 8.79 3.12 12.29
C GLN A 33 8.41 1.96 13.22
N ALA A 34 7.43 2.14 14.09
CA ALA A 34 6.93 1.07 14.95
C ALA A 34 6.30 -0.07 14.13
N THR A 35 5.49 0.27 13.13
CA THR A 35 4.88 -0.70 12.21
C THR A 35 5.94 -1.42 11.37
N ALA A 36 6.93 -0.69 10.84
CA ALA A 36 8.04 -1.31 10.10
C ALA A 36 8.81 -2.32 10.97
N ARG A 37 9.13 -1.95 12.22
CA ARG A 37 9.77 -2.88 13.17
C ARG A 37 8.89 -4.07 13.54
N ARG A 38 7.55 -3.92 13.57
CA ARG A 38 6.61 -5.03 13.77
C ARG A 38 6.71 -6.03 12.64
N PHE A 39 6.71 -5.57 11.38
CA PHE A 39 6.92 -6.43 10.21
C PHE A 39 8.29 -7.10 10.24
N LEU A 40 9.37 -6.36 10.47
CA LEU A 40 10.73 -6.88 10.49
C LEU A 40 10.97 -7.94 11.57
N ARG A 41 10.25 -7.87 12.69
CA ARG A 41 10.35 -8.87 13.78
C ARG A 41 9.41 -10.04 13.61
N GLY A 42 8.24 -9.83 13.03
CA GLY A 42 7.17 -10.83 12.97
C GLY A 42 7.13 -11.62 11.68
N PHE A 43 7.46 -11.02 10.53
CA PHE A 43 7.43 -11.74 9.26
C PHE A 43 8.67 -12.63 9.11
N PRO A 44 8.50 -13.94 8.77
CA PRO A 44 9.59 -14.92 8.72
C PRO A 44 10.41 -14.85 7.41
N GLY A 45 10.79 -13.66 6.98
CA GLY A 45 11.51 -13.46 5.71
C GLY A 45 11.89 -12.03 5.45
N LEU A 46 12.18 -11.71 4.20
CA LEU A 46 12.51 -10.37 3.75
C LEU A 46 11.24 -9.50 3.68
N VAL A 47 11.27 -8.35 4.32
CA VAL A 47 10.23 -7.33 4.20
C VAL A 47 10.71 -6.25 3.24
N THR A 48 9.98 -6.06 2.13
CA THR A 48 10.17 -4.94 1.21
C THR A 48 8.99 -3.97 1.31
N TYR A 49 9.19 -2.73 0.91
CA TYR A 49 8.12 -1.74 0.90
C TYR A 49 7.61 -1.50 -0.53
N ALA A 50 6.30 -1.62 -0.75
CA ALA A 50 5.67 -1.28 -2.02
C ALA A 50 5.56 0.25 -2.17
N VAL A 51 6.51 0.85 -2.91
CA VAL A 51 6.71 2.29 -3.04
C VAL A 51 5.46 3.01 -3.54
N LYS A 52 4.74 2.42 -4.48
CA LYS A 52 3.48 2.96 -5.06
C LYS A 52 2.42 3.34 -4.03
N SER A 53 2.46 2.78 -2.82
CA SER A 53 1.46 3.06 -1.79
C SER A 53 1.61 4.46 -1.19
N ASN A 54 2.85 4.93 -1.03
CA ASN A 54 3.19 6.30 -0.68
C ASN A 54 4.67 6.55 -1.03
N PRO A 55 4.95 7.24 -2.14
CA PRO A 55 6.30 7.47 -2.63
C PRO A 55 6.98 8.72 -2.02
N ASP A 56 6.43 9.30 -0.96
CA ASP A 56 7.01 10.48 -0.32
C ASP A 56 8.42 10.18 0.21
N GLU A 57 9.40 11.04 -0.08
CA GLU A 57 10.80 10.87 0.35
C GLU A 57 10.89 10.72 1.88
N MET A 58 10.06 11.45 2.64
CA MET A 58 10.00 11.38 4.10
C MET A 58 9.57 9.99 4.61
N VAL A 59 8.63 9.35 3.89
CA VAL A 59 8.19 7.97 4.19
C VAL A 59 9.34 7.01 3.96
N ILE A 60 9.99 7.10 2.80
CA ILE A 60 11.11 6.21 2.42
C ILE A 60 12.27 6.36 3.41
N GLU A 61 12.68 7.58 3.74
CA GLU A 61 13.76 7.86 4.72
C GLU A 61 13.46 7.24 6.10
N ASN A 62 12.21 7.37 6.58
CA ASN A 62 11.81 6.78 7.85
C ASN A 62 11.76 5.25 7.82
N LEU A 63 11.37 4.64 6.70
CA LEU A 63 11.43 3.19 6.51
C LEU A 63 12.87 2.67 6.49
N VAL A 64 13.77 3.36 5.79
CA VAL A 64 15.22 3.06 5.81
C VAL A 64 15.79 3.16 7.21
N ALA A 65 15.45 4.23 7.95
CA ALA A 65 15.86 4.41 9.34
C ALA A 65 15.31 3.32 10.28
N ALA A 66 14.12 2.79 9.99
CA ALA A 66 13.53 1.67 10.73
C ALA A 66 14.15 0.31 10.43
N GLY A 67 14.94 0.19 9.34
CA GLY A 67 15.64 -1.03 8.95
C GLY A 67 15.15 -1.70 7.68
N ILE A 68 14.19 -1.14 6.94
CA ILE A 68 13.78 -1.66 5.63
C ILE A 68 14.96 -1.50 4.65
N ARG A 69 15.30 -2.58 3.94
CA ARG A 69 16.44 -2.66 3.03
C ARG A 69 16.05 -3.10 1.61
N GLY A 70 14.78 -3.39 1.38
CA GLY A 70 14.24 -3.77 0.07
C GLY A 70 13.02 -2.93 -0.28
N PHE A 71 12.86 -2.62 -1.57
CA PHE A 71 11.74 -1.84 -2.08
C PHE A 71 11.16 -2.50 -3.34
N ASP A 72 9.84 -2.68 -3.35
CA ASP A 72 9.08 -3.05 -4.54
C ASP A 72 8.80 -1.78 -5.34
N VAL A 73 9.34 -1.74 -6.56
CA VAL A 73 9.27 -0.61 -7.48
C VAL A 73 8.51 -0.98 -8.75
N ALA A 74 7.76 -0.04 -9.29
CA ALA A 74 6.90 -0.25 -10.43
C ALA A 74 7.30 0.56 -11.68
N SER A 75 8.31 1.43 -11.58
CA SER A 75 8.71 2.33 -12.67
C SER A 75 10.16 2.80 -12.55
N PRO A 76 10.76 3.30 -13.65
CA PRO A 76 12.06 3.96 -13.61
C PRO A 76 12.13 5.15 -12.63
N ALA A 77 11.04 5.90 -12.48
CA ALA A 77 10.98 7.02 -11.56
C ALA A 77 11.12 6.57 -10.09
N GLU A 78 10.42 5.51 -9.70
CA GLU A 78 10.57 4.93 -8.36
C GLU A 78 11.97 4.33 -8.14
N ILE A 79 12.55 3.66 -9.15
CA ILE A 79 13.93 3.17 -9.10
C ILE A 79 14.91 4.31 -8.84
N ALA A 80 14.82 5.40 -9.60
CA ALA A 80 15.70 6.56 -9.47
C ALA A 80 15.58 7.21 -8.09
N MET A 81 14.36 7.36 -7.59
CA MET A 81 14.09 7.91 -6.26
C MET A 81 14.71 7.05 -5.15
N ILE A 82 14.50 5.72 -5.18
CA ILE A 82 15.08 4.84 -4.16
C ILE A 82 16.61 4.83 -4.25
N ARG A 83 17.20 4.83 -5.44
CA ARG A 83 18.67 4.92 -5.60
C ARG A 83 19.24 6.21 -5.02
N LYS A 84 18.50 7.33 -5.12
CA LYS A 84 18.91 8.61 -4.50
C LYS A 84 18.89 8.52 -2.97
N ILE A 85 17.85 7.94 -2.36
CA ILE A 85 17.65 7.93 -0.90
C ILE A 85 18.41 6.78 -0.24
N ALA A 86 18.39 5.59 -0.84
CA ALA A 86 18.97 4.36 -0.34
C ALA A 86 19.75 3.62 -1.44
N PRO A 87 20.96 4.08 -1.81
CA PRO A 87 21.73 3.55 -2.95
C PRO A 87 21.98 2.04 -2.91
N ALA A 88 22.16 1.49 -1.71
CA ALA A 88 22.45 0.06 -1.49
C ALA A 88 21.20 -0.82 -1.31
N ALA A 89 19.99 -0.26 -1.38
CA ALA A 89 18.76 -1.03 -1.18
C ALA A 89 18.54 -2.07 -2.29
N ALA A 90 18.01 -3.22 -1.93
CA ALA A 90 17.53 -4.20 -2.90
C ALA A 90 16.28 -3.65 -3.60
N LEU A 91 16.24 -3.74 -4.93
CA LEU A 91 15.11 -3.33 -5.74
C LEU A 91 14.47 -4.56 -6.39
N HIS A 92 13.17 -4.72 -6.14
CA HIS A 92 12.32 -5.72 -6.76
C HIS A 92 11.43 -4.99 -7.78
N TYR A 93 11.68 -5.20 -9.08
CA TYR A 93 10.88 -4.58 -10.14
C TYR A 93 9.70 -5.49 -10.48
N HIS A 94 8.63 -5.37 -9.70
CA HIS A 94 7.51 -6.31 -9.74
C HIS A 94 6.28 -5.85 -10.54
N ASN A 95 6.34 -4.72 -11.25
CA ASN A 95 5.40 -4.49 -12.35
C ASN A 95 5.73 -5.50 -13.48
N PRO A 96 4.83 -6.46 -13.83
CA PRO A 96 5.18 -7.54 -14.76
C PRO A 96 5.21 -7.11 -16.23
N VAL A 97 4.78 -5.90 -16.58
CA VAL A 97 4.76 -5.36 -17.94
C VAL A 97 5.65 -4.12 -18.02
N ARG A 98 6.63 -4.13 -18.93
CA ARG A 98 7.65 -3.07 -19.05
C ARG A 98 8.03 -2.80 -20.50
N GLY A 99 8.35 -1.54 -20.79
CA GLY A 99 9.03 -1.14 -22.02
C GLY A 99 10.49 -1.58 -22.03
N ARG A 100 11.09 -1.74 -23.21
CA ARG A 100 12.50 -2.12 -23.35
C ARG A 100 13.43 -1.08 -22.74
N ASP A 101 13.12 0.22 -22.90
CA ASP A 101 13.90 1.30 -22.31
C ASP A 101 13.85 1.28 -20.77
N GLU A 102 12.69 0.90 -20.20
CA GLU A 102 12.54 0.73 -18.75
C GLU A 102 13.38 -0.44 -18.22
N ILE A 103 13.46 -1.54 -18.98
CA ILE A 103 14.32 -2.69 -18.64
C ILE A 103 15.80 -2.26 -18.69
N ALA A 104 16.23 -1.60 -19.76
CA ALA A 104 17.60 -1.13 -19.92
C ALA A 104 18.01 -0.17 -18.79
N PHE A 105 17.13 0.78 -18.44
CA PHE A 105 17.34 1.68 -17.31
C PHE A 105 17.51 0.91 -15.99
N ALA A 106 16.60 -0.03 -15.71
CA ALA A 106 16.62 -0.79 -14.47
C ALA A 106 17.86 -1.70 -14.35
N VAL A 107 18.32 -2.30 -15.46
CA VAL A 107 19.60 -3.03 -15.52
C VAL A 107 20.77 -2.13 -15.17
N ALA A 108 20.82 -0.92 -15.75
CA ALA A 108 21.86 0.07 -15.45
C ALA A 108 21.83 0.53 -13.97
N GLN A 109 20.67 0.49 -13.32
CA GLN A 109 20.51 0.77 -11.89
C GLN A 109 20.75 -0.43 -10.98
N GLY A 110 21.18 -1.58 -11.54
CA GLY A 110 21.53 -2.77 -10.78
C GLY A 110 20.33 -3.52 -10.18
N VAL A 111 19.16 -3.45 -10.81
CA VAL A 111 18.00 -4.27 -10.44
C VAL A 111 18.32 -5.73 -10.69
N LYS A 112 18.05 -6.60 -9.71
CA LYS A 112 18.35 -8.03 -9.76
C LYS A 112 17.11 -8.92 -9.65
N THR A 113 15.98 -8.39 -9.22
CA THR A 113 14.73 -9.17 -9.04
C THR A 113 13.64 -8.59 -9.93
N TRP A 114 13.07 -9.43 -10.76
CA TRP A 114 12.12 -9.07 -11.80
C TRP A 114 10.88 -9.96 -11.73
N SER A 115 9.70 -9.42 -12.04
CA SER A 115 8.47 -10.20 -12.12
C SER A 115 8.01 -10.34 -13.59
N VAL A 116 7.43 -11.47 -13.94
CA VAL A 116 6.76 -11.73 -15.22
C VAL A 116 5.49 -12.54 -15.03
N ASP A 117 4.53 -12.39 -15.95
CA ASP A 117 3.28 -13.17 -15.98
C ASP A 117 2.88 -13.63 -17.38
N SER A 118 3.76 -13.44 -18.35
CA SER A 118 3.52 -13.83 -19.74
C SER A 118 4.81 -14.24 -20.46
N VAL A 119 4.65 -14.99 -21.54
CA VAL A 119 5.78 -15.45 -22.38
C VAL A 119 6.55 -14.27 -22.97
N SER A 120 5.83 -13.28 -23.50
CA SER A 120 6.46 -12.11 -24.15
C SER A 120 7.27 -11.25 -23.17
N GLU A 121 6.83 -11.13 -21.91
CA GLU A 121 7.61 -10.42 -20.89
C GLU A 121 8.85 -11.20 -20.47
N LEU A 122 8.74 -12.52 -20.33
CA LEU A 122 9.91 -13.38 -20.05
C LEU A 122 10.93 -13.31 -21.20
N ASP A 123 10.48 -13.36 -22.46
CA ASP A 123 11.37 -13.29 -23.63
C ASP A 123 12.16 -11.96 -23.65
N LYS A 124 11.52 -10.84 -23.32
CA LYS A 124 12.22 -9.56 -23.20
C LYS A 124 13.32 -9.58 -22.12
N LEU A 125 13.04 -10.21 -20.97
CA LEU A 125 14.04 -10.31 -19.92
C LEU A 125 15.19 -11.25 -20.28
N ILE A 126 14.91 -12.37 -20.93
CA ILE A 126 15.94 -13.30 -21.43
C ILE A 126 16.88 -12.59 -22.42
N GLU A 127 16.33 -11.72 -23.27
CA GLU A 127 17.13 -10.95 -24.25
C GLU A 127 17.97 -9.85 -23.60
N MET A 128 17.43 -9.17 -22.56
CA MET A 128 17.96 -7.88 -22.11
C MET A 128 18.64 -7.89 -20.74
N VAL A 129 18.37 -8.90 -19.91
CA VAL A 129 18.87 -8.96 -18.53
C VAL A 129 19.93 -10.04 -18.41
N PRO A 130 21.13 -9.74 -17.87
CA PRO A 130 22.11 -10.77 -17.56
C PRO A 130 21.53 -11.76 -16.55
N ALA A 131 21.42 -13.03 -16.94
CA ALA A 131 20.80 -14.06 -16.10
C ALA A 131 21.59 -14.31 -14.81
N GLU A 132 22.91 -14.16 -14.85
CA GLU A 132 23.79 -14.40 -13.72
C GLU A 132 23.40 -13.55 -12.50
N SER A 133 23.09 -14.21 -11.40
CA SER A 133 22.63 -13.59 -10.15
C SER A 133 21.34 -12.74 -10.22
N CYS A 134 20.57 -12.87 -11.34
CA CYS A 134 19.26 -12.25 -11.45
C CYS A 134 18.15 -13.26 -11.20
N GLU A 135 17.10 -12.81 -10.52
CA GLU A 135 15.94 -13.58 -10.13
C GLU A 135 14.74 -13.21 -11.01
N ILE A 136 14.04 -14.22 -11.52
CA ILE A 136 12.73 -14.05 -12.13
C ILE A 136 11.68 -14.65 -11.22
N SER A 137 10.81 -13.78 -10.74
CA SER A 137 9.66 -14.12 -9.92
C SER A 137 8.41 -14.19 -10.78
N VAL A 138 7.97 -15.40 -11.10
CA VAL A 138 6.77 -15.60 -11.93
C VAL A 138 5.54 -15.28 -11.12
N ARG A 139 4.77 -14.29 -11.58
CA ARG A 139 3.53 -13.86 -10.93
C ARG A 139 2.36 -14.69 -11.42
N PHE A 140 1.67 -15.35 -10.50
CA PHE A 140 0.47 -16.12 -10.79
C PHE A 140 -0.75 -15.59 -10.02
N LYS A 141 -1.94 -16.02 -10.43
CA LYS A 141 -3.22 -15.63 -9.84
C LYS A 141 -4.10 -16.82 -9.57
N LEU A 142 -4.93 -16.69 -8.54
CA LEU A 142 -6.03 -17.60 -8.22
C LEU A 142 -7.34 -16.83 -8.10
N PRO A 143 -8.48 -17.47 -8.36
CA PRO A 143 -9.81 -16.91 -8.08
C PRO A 143 -10.12 -17.04 -6.60
N VAL A 144 -9.51 -16.18 -5.74
CA VAL A 144 -9.75 -16.16 -4.30
C VAL A 144 -10.67 -15.01 -3.89
N SER A 145 -11.43 -15.22 -2.79
CA SER A 145 -12.25 -14.21 -2.12
C SER A 145 -11.54 -13.63 -0.90
N GLY A 146 -12.12 -12.61 -0.27
CA GLY A 146 -11.63 -12.06 1.01
C GLY A 146 -10.80 -10.77 0.91
N ALA A 147 -10.52 -10.27 -0.31
CA ALA A 147 -9.89 -8.98 -0.53
C ALA A 147 -10.92 -7.90 -0.91
N ALA A 148 -10.71 -6.67 -0.47
CA ALA A 148 -11.55 -5.54 -0.86
C ALA A 148 -11.48 -5.26 -2.37
N TYR A 149 -10.34 -5.56 -3.01
CA TYR A 149 -10.13 -5.46 -4.46
C TYR A 149 -9.17 -6.56 -4.94
N ASN A 150 -9.56 -7.28 -6.02
CA ASN A 150 -8.76 -8.36 -6.62
C ASN A 150 -7.99 -7.87 -7.85
N PHE A 151 -6.68 -7.99 -7.85
CA PHE A 151 -5.78 -7.61 -8.95
C PHE A 151 -5.68 -8.66 -10.07
N GLY A 152 -6.28 -9.83 -9.93
CA GLY A 152 -6.20 -10.93 -10.89
C GLY A 152 -6.81 -10.65 -12.27
N ALA A 153 -7.62 -9.60 -12.42
CA ALA A 153 -8.15 -9.19 -13.72
C ALA A 153 -7.08 -8.63 -14.66
N LYS A 154 -6.04 -7.96 -14.11
CA LYS A 154 -4.99 -7.30 -14.90
C LYS A 154 -3.73 -8.14 -15.00
N PHE A 155 -3.28 -8.74 -13.90
CA PHE A 155 -2.00 -9.41 -13.80
C PHE A 155 -2.10 -10.82 -13.23
N GLY A 156 -1.09 -11.63 -13.54
CA GLY A 156 -0.90 -12.97 -13.06
C GLY A 156 -1.22 -14.05 -14.09
N ALA A 157 -0.28 -14.95 -14.31
CA ALA A 157 -0.43 -16.15 -15.13
C ALA A 157 -1.40 -17.14 -14.47
N THR A 158 -2.01 -18.05 -15.26
CA THR A 158 -2.63 -19.27 -14.72
C THR A 158 -1.57 -20.20 -14.13
N SER A 159 -1.97 -21.16 -13.31
CA SER A 159 -1.03 -22.10 -12.69
C SER A 159 -0.23 -22.89 -13.75
N GLU A 160 -0.88 -23.28 -14.84
CA GLU A 160 -0.26 -24.00 -15.97
C GLU A 160 0.80 -23.13 -16.67
N LEU A 161 0.44 -21.88 -17.01
CA LEU A 161 1.38 -20.95 -17.63
C LEU A 161 2.52 -20.59 -16.67
N ALA A 162 2.24 -20.42 -15.38
CA ALA A 162 3.26 -20.13 -14.39
C ALA A 162 4.29 -21.26 -14.30
N SER A 163 3.87 -22.54 -14.37
CA SER A 163 4.79 -23.68 -14.41
C SER A 163 5.70 -23.64 -15.64
N VAL A 164 5.15 -23.31 -16.81
CA VAL A 164 5.94 -23.18 -18.05
C VAL A 164 6.95 -22.03 -17.96
N LEU A 165 6.51 -20.85 -17.46
CA LEU A 165 7.38 -19.69 -17.30
C LEU A 165 8.51 -19.95 -16.32
N LEU A 166 8.21 -20.65 -15.22
CA LEU A 166 9.19 -21.00 -14.19
C LEU A 166 10.29 -21.91 -14.72
N SER A 167 9.92 -22.98 -15.44
CA SER A 167 10.88 -23.89 -16.09
C SER A 167 11.74 -23.17 -17.14
N ARG A 168 11.13 -22.27 -17.94
CA ARG A 168 11.86 -21.48 -18.94
C ARG A 168 12.83 -20.48 -18.31
N ALA A 169 12.44 -19.82 -17.22
CA ALA A 169 13.32 -18.90 -16.49
C ALA A 169 14.56 -19.65 -15.95
N GLN A 170 14.37 -20.83 -15.37
CA GLN A 170 15.47 -21.67 -14.89
C GLN A 170 16.37 -22.12 -16.05
N ALA A 171 15.78 -22.60 -17.14
CA ALA A 171 16.54 -23.06 -18.34
C ALA A 171 17.36 -21.92 -18.98
N ALA A 172 16.91 -20.66 -18.85
CA ALA A 172 17.63 -19.48 -19.30
C ALA A 172 18.72 -19.01 -18.31
N GLY A 173 18.92 -19.71 -17.18
CA GLY A 173 19.98 -19.43 -16.21
C GLY A 173 19.61 -18.44 -15.11
N PHE A 174 18.35 -18.02 -15.02
CA PHE A 174 17.87 -17.17 -13.95
C PHE A 174 17.59 -17.97 -12.66
N ILE A 175 17.64 -17.29 -11.52
CA ILE A 175 17.17 -17.82 -10.23
C ILE A 175 15.64 -17.84 -10.28
N PRO A 176 14.99 -19.02 -10.21
CA PRO A 176 13.55 -19.13 -10.32
C PRO A 176 12.85 -18.82 -8.98
N SER A 177 11.79 -18.04 -9.03
CA SER A 177 10.97 -17.68 -7.88
C SER A 177 9.50 -17.52 -8.28
N LEU A 178 8.61 -17.53 -7.32
CA LEU A 178 7.18 -17.28 -7.51
C LEU A 178 6.72 -16.06 -6.70
N THR A 179 5.72 -15.35 -7.23
CA THR A 179 5.05 -14.25 -6.54
C THR A 179 3.56 -14.26 -6.80
N PHE A 180 2.81 -13.80 -5.82
CA PHE A 180 1.37 -13.56 -5.93
C PHE A 180 0.95 -12.32 -5.13
N HIS A 181 -0.29 -11.91 -5.29
CA HIS A 181 -0.90 -10.85 -4.47
C HIS A 181 -2.33 -11.25 -4.12
N PRO A 182 -2.68 -11.43 -2.82
CA PRO A 182 -4.00 -11.92 -2.40
C PRO A 182 -5.12 -10.88 -2.58
N GLY A 183 -4.78 -9.64 -2.92
CA GLY A 183 -5.69 -8.50 -3.00
C GLY A 183 -5.35 -7.43 -1.95
N THR A 184 -5.91 -6.22 -2.10
CA THR A 184 -5.68 -5.14 -1.12
C THR A 184 -6.57 -5.31 0.10
N GLN A 185 -6.11 -4.84 1.28
CA GLN A 185 -6.87 -4.88 2.55
C GLN A 185 -7.45 -6.29 2.81
N CYS A 186 -6.60 -7.31 2.66
CA CYS A 186 -6.99 -8.70 2.82
C CYS A 186 -7.03 -9.06 4.31
N THR A 187 -8.23 -9.21 4.85
CA THR A 187 -8.44 -9.53 6.27
C THR A 187 -8.62 -11.03 6.51
N ASP A 188 -8.78 -11.83 5.45
CA ASP A 188 -8.88 -13.29 5.55
C ASP A 188 -7.50 -13.94 5.32
N PRO A 189 -6.85 -14.49 6.36
CA PRO A 189 -5.56 -15.16 6.22
C PRO A 189 -5.58 -16.37 5.28
N MET A 190 -6.75 -16.99 5.08
CA MET A 190 -6.89 -18.17 4.20
C MET A 190 -6.59 -17.87 2.74
N ALA A 191 -6.64 -16.60 2.33
CA ALA A 191 -6.19 -16.21 1.00
C ALA A 191 -4.70 -16.54 0.78
N TRP A 192 -3.84 -16.31 1.79
CA TRP A 192 -2.43 -16.71 1.72
C TRP A 192 -2.26 -18.22 1.73
N ASP A 193 -3.04 -18.97 2.52
CA ASP A 193 -3.00 -20.45 2.52
C ASP A 193 -3.21 -21.01 1.11
N ALA A 194 -4.29 -20.58 0.45
CA ALA A 194 -4.61 -21.03 -0.90
C ALA A 194 -3.49 -20.76 -1.91
N TYR A 195 -2.95 -19.54 -1.89
CA TYR A 195 -1.87 -19.15 -2.80
C TYR A 195 -0.55 -19.88 -2.51
N ILE A 196 -0.18 -20.10 -1.26
CA ILE A 196 1.07 -20.79 -0.89
C ILE A 196 1.00 -22.28 -1.33
N ARG A 197 -0.15 -22.94 -1.13
CA ARG A 197 -0.34 -24.33 -1.60
C ARG A 197 -0.29 -24.43 -3.12
N ALA A 198 -0.92 -23.48 -3.82
CA ALA A 198 -0.84 -23.43 -5.29
C ALA A 198 0.59 -23.13 -5.78
N ALA A 199 1.35 -22.28 -5.10
CA ALA A 199 2.76 -22.03 -5.43
C ALA A 199 3.60 -23.33 -5.34
N ALA A 200 3.38 -24.14 -4.30
CA ALA A 200 4.06 -25.41 -4.16
C ALA A 200 3.68 -26.41 -5.26
N GLU A 201 2.42 -26.41 -5.70
CA GLU A 201 1.96 -27.24 -6.83
C GLU A 201 2.58 -26.77 -8.16
N ILE A 202 2.59 -25.46 -8.42
CA ILE A 202 3.25 -24.87 -9.61
C ILE A 202 4.72 -25.28 -9.68
N ALA A 203 5.46 -25.17 -8.56
CA ALA A 203 6.86 -25.52 -8.49
C ALA A 203 7.09 -27.01 -8.77
N ARG A 204 6.26 -27.90 -8.19
CA ARG A 204 6.29 -29.35 -8.45
C ARG A 204 6.01 -29.68 -9.91
N ASN A 205 4.97 -29.07 -10.50
CA ASN A 205 4.59 -29.31 -11.90
C ASN A 205 5.65 -28.80 -12.88
N ALA A 206 6.35 -27.74 -12.51
CA ALA A 206 7.49 -27.23 -13.26
C ALA A 206 8.77 -28.08 -13.12
N GLY A 207 8.85 -28.93 -12.10
CA GLY A 207 10.08 -29.65 -11.73
C GLY A 207 11.20 -28.72 -11.25
N VAL A 208 10.85 -27.61 -10.61
CA VAL A 208 11.77 -26.54 -10.23
C VAL A 208 11.71 -26.28 -8.72
N GLU A 209 12.88 -26.28 -8.08
CA GLU A 209 12.99 -25.74 -6.72
C GLU A 209 13.11 -24.20 -6.78
N ILE A 210 12.15 -23.51 -6.20
CA ILE A 210 12.15 -22.04 -6.18
C ILE A 210 13.03 -21.50 -5.05
N ALA A 211 13.82 -20.49 -5.35
CA ALA A 211 14.68 -19.86 -4.35
C ALA A 211 13.87 -19.02 -3.35
N ARG A 212 12.82 -18.34 -3.83
CA ARG A 212 11.96 -17.47 -3.00
C ARG A 212 10.49 -17.62 -3.36
N LEU A 213 9.66 -17.44 -2.34
CA LEU A 213 8.22 -17.21 -2.49
C LEU A 213 7.89 -15.82 -1.97
N ASN A 214 7.53 -14.93 -2.89
CA ASN A 214 7.03 -13.62 -2.54
C ASN A 214 5.51 -13.69 -2.34
N VAL A 215 5.06 -13.53 -1.11
CA VAL A 215 3.65 -13.62 -0.72
C VAL A 215 2.88 -12.32 -0.97
N GLY A 216 3.50 -11.36 -1.65
CA GLY A 216 2.90 -10.10 -2.07
C GLY A 216 2.65 -9.11 -0.93
N GLY A 217 1.76 -8.18 -1.22
CA GLY A 217 1.22 -7.23 -0.27
C GLY A 217 -0.12 -7.69 0.30
N GLY A 218 -1.07 -6.75 0.36
CA GLY A 218 -2.44 -7.03 0.83
C GLY A 218 -2.63 -6.98 2.33
N PHE A 219 -1.56 -6.92 3.12
CA PHE A 219 -1.65 -6.81 4.58
C PHE A 219 -2.49 -5.61 4.98
N PRO A 220 -3.52 -5.84 5.85
CA PRO A 220 -4.47 -4.80 6.19
C PRO A 220 -3.88 -3.78 7.16
N ASN A 221 -4.38 -2.54 7.07
CA ASN A 221 -4.26 -1.54 8.12
C ASN A 221 -5.60 -1.37 8.85
N HIS A 222 -5.62 -0.61 9.92
CA HIS A 222 -6.81 -0.40 10.75
C HIS A 222 -7.72 0.67 10.13
N ARG A 223 -8.77 0.25 9.41
CA ARG A 223 -9.70 1.14 8.69
C ARG A 223 -11.05 1.32 9.35
N VAL A 224 -11.52 0.29 10.05
CA VAL A 224 -12.89 0.23 10.60
C VAL A 224 -12.86 0.22 12.13
N GLN A 225 -13.97 0.64 12.74
CA GLN A 225 -14.15 0.56 14.19
C GLN A 225 -13.96 -0.88 14.70
N GLY A 226 -13.60 -1.02 15.96
CA GLY A 226 -13.29 -2.30 16.56
C GLY A 226 -11.78 -2.58 16.66
N PRO A 227 -11.36 -3.84 16.84
CA PRO A 227 -9.97 -4.20 17.03
C PRO A 227 -9.16 -4.00 15.74
N ALA A 228 -7.91 -3.61 15.91
CA ALA A 228 -6.96 -3.54 14.79
C ALA A 228 -6.64 -4.94 14.24
N PRO A 229 -6.32 -5.08 12.94
CA PRO A 229 -5.89 -6.35 12.37
C PRO A 229 -4.67 -6.95 13.09
N VAL A 230 -4.73 -8.25 13.37
CA VAL A 230 -3.64 -8.99 14.02
C VAL A 230 -2.70 -9.54 12.96
N LEU A 231 -1.69 -8.78 12.58
CA LEU A 231 -0.74 -9.16 11.52
C LEU A 231 0.05 -10.42 11.87
N GLU A 232 0.28 -10.68 13.15
CA GLU A 232 1.01 -11.84 13.66
C GLU A 232 0.31 -13.17 13.33
N GLU A 233 -1.02 -13.19 13.30
CA GLU A 233 -1.80 -14.36 12.86
C GLU A 233 -1.57 -14.67 11.38
N ILE A 234 -1.51 -13.61 10.54
CA ILE A 234 -1.18 -13.75 9.11
C ILE A 234 0.26 -14.26 8.95
N PHE A 235 1.22 -13.70 9.69
CA PHE A 235 2.62 -14.12 9.62
C PHE A 235 2.81 -15.57 10.05
N ALA A 236 2.19 -15.98 11.17
CA ALA A 236 2.24 -17.34 11.66
C ALA A 236 1.61 -18.34 10.69
N LEU A 237 0.47 -17.97 10.06
CA LEU A 237 -0.16 -18.79 9.03
C LEU A 237 0.76 -18.96 7.82
N ILE A 238 1.33 -17.87 7.30
CA ILE A 238 2.26 -17.91 6.16
C ILE A 238 3.44 -18.84 6.46
N GLU A 239 4.04 -18.71 7.63
CA GLU A 239 5.16 -19.54 8.04
C GLU A 239 4.79 -21.02 8.09
N ARG A 240 3.73 -21.35 8.78
CA ARG A 240 3.24 -22.72 8.96
C ARG A 240 2.89 -23.37 7.61
N VAL A 241 2.06 -22.69 6.81
CA VAL A 241 1.59 -23.24 5.52
C VAL A 241 2.74 -23.41 4.52
N THR A 242 3.72 -22.50 4.52
CA THR A 242 4.92 -22.66 3.68
C THR A 242 5.70 -23.91 4.06
N GLY A 243 5.88 -24.15 5.36
CA GLY A 243 6.52 -25.38 5.86
C GLY A 243 5.75 -26.66 5.46
N GLU A 244 4.42 -26.64 5.61
CA GLU A 244 3.56 -27.77 5.23
C GLU A 244 3.59 -28.04 3.71
N ALA A 245 3.52 -27.00 2.88
CA ALA A 245 3.36 -27.13 1.43
C ALA A 245 4.66 -27.51 0.71
N PHE A 246 5.80 -26.98 1.17
CA PHE A 246 7.11 -27.20 0.52
C PHE A 246 8.02 -28.20 1.23
N GLY A 247 7.77 -28.49 2.51
CA GLY A 247 8.60 -29.44 3.26
C GLY A 247 10.09 -29.08 3.26
N ALA A 248 10.94 -30.02 2.84
CA ALA A 248 12.39 -29.84 2.79
C ALA A 248 12.85 -28.82 1.72
N ALA A 249 12.05 -28.59 0.67
CA ALA A 249 12.33 -27.62 -0.40
C ALA A 249 11.76 -26.23 -0.09
N ARG A 250 11.63 -25.88 1.19
CA ARG A 250 11.06 -24.60 1.64
C ARG A 250 11.84 -23.41 1.08
N PRO A 251 11.20 -22.52 0.30
CA PRO A 251 11.84 -21.30 -0.21
C PRO A 251 12.01 -20.24 0.88
N ALA A 252 12.92 -19.29 0.68
CA ALA A 252 12.96 -18.08 1.45
C ALA A 252 11.71 -17.22 1.18
N LEU A 253 11.16 -16.60 2.23
CA LEU A 253 9.95 -15.78 2.12
C LEU A 253 10.27 -14.31 1.89
N VAL A 254 9.42 -13.66 1.09
CA VAL A 254 9.42 -12.21 0.87
C VAL A 254 7.99 -11.70 1.01
N CYS A 255 7.80 -10.51 1.59
CA CYS A 255 6.53 -9.79 1.52
C CYS A 255 6.72 -8.36 1.05
N GLU A 256 5.66 -7.77 0.45
CA GLU A 256 5.63 -6.44 -0.14
C GLU A 256 4.52 -5.57 0.48
N PRO A 257 4.50 -5.38 1.81
CA PRO A 257 3.50 -4.52 2.42
C PRO A 257 3.66 -3.08 1.92
N GLY A 258 2.55 -2.50 1.45
CA GLY A 258 2.41 -1.08 1.20
C GLY A 258 1.51 -0.46 2.26
N ARG A 259 0.19 -0.61 2.08
CA ARG A 259 -0.83 -0.11 3.01
C ARG A 259 -0.59 -0.57 4.46
N GLY A 260 -0.30 -1.84 4.67
CA GLY A 260 -0.06 -2.39 6.01
C GLY A 260 1.11 -1.72 6.75
N LEU A 261 2.08 -1.15 6.02
CA LEU A 261 3.18 -0.38 6.62
C LEU A 261 2.81 1.08 6.87
N VAL A 262 2.25 1.78 5.87
CA VAL A 262 2.14 3.24 5.90
C VAL A 262 0.77 3.74 6.32
N GLY A 263 -0.27 2.91 6.19
CA GLY A 263 -1.67 3.35 6.36
C GLY A 263 -1.93 4.07 7.67
N ASP A 264 -1.60 3.42 8.78
CA ASP A 264 -1.90 3.93 10.13
C ASP A 264 -0.96 5.05 10.61
N ALA A 265 0.09 5.34 9.83
CA ALA A 265 1.03 6.42 10.14
C ALA A 265 0.52 7.82 9.75
N PHE A 266 -0.65 7.91 9.14
CA PHE A 266 -1.25 9.16 8.71
C PHE A 266 -2.72 9.27 9.09
N VAL A 267 -3.13 10.51 9.35
CA VAL A 267 -4.53 10.91 9.33
C VAL A 267 -4.73 12.00 8.29
N HIS A 268 -5.91 12.02 7.68
CA HIS A 268 -6.29 13.01 6.69
C HIS A 268 -7.31 13.98 7.29
N VAL A 269 -6.95 15.25 7.31
CA VAL A 269 -7.76 16.35 7.86
C VAL A 269 -8.41 17.08 6.71
N THR A 270 -9.74 17.08 6.67
CA THR A 270 -10.55 17.80 5.69
C THR A 270 -11.47 18.78 6.38
N ARG A 271 -11.76 19.92 5.76
CA ARG A 271 -12.66 20.96 6.31
C ARG A 271 -14.04 20.84 5.70
N ILE A 272 -15.08 21.00 6.53
CA ILE A 272 -16.47 21.09 6.09
C ILE A 272 -16.71 22.47 5.51
N LYS A 273 -17.05 22.53 4.23
CA LYS A 273 -17.36 23.77 3.51
C LYS A 273 -18.83 24.16 3.63
N ALA A 274 -19.71 23.17 3.67
CA ALA A 274 -21.15 23.40 3.78
C ALA A 274 -21.87 22.18 4.35
N LEU A 275 -23.00 22.46 5.00
CA LEU A 275 -24.00 21.47 5.42
C LEU A 275 -25.33 21.82 4.75
N ARG A 276 -26.06 20.83 4.23
CA ARG A 276 -27.38 21.02 3.62
C ARG A 276 -28.37 19.97 4.10
N ASP A 277 -29.58 20.44 4.35
CA ASP A 277 -30.75 19.60 4.64
C ASP A 277 -30.56 18.63 5.81
N GLY A 278 -29.61 18.89 6.70
CA GLY A 278 -29.26 18.02 7.80
C GLY A 278 -28.66 16.66 7.41
N VAL A 279 -28.45 16.41 6.10
CA VAL A 279 -28.00 15.13 5.55
C VAL A 279 -26.70 15.26 4.76
N HIS A 280 -26.53 16.33 3.99
CA HIS A 280 -25.41 16.48 3.07
C HIS A 280 -24.26 17.28 3.69
N VAL A 281 -23.05 16.72 3.58
CA VAL A 281 -21.79 17.32 4.03
C VAL A 281 -20.89 17.53 2.81
N PHE A 282 -20.38 18.74 2.63
CA PHE A 282 -19.46 19.09 1.56
C PHE A 282 -18.09 19.39 2.13
N LEU A 283 -17.06 18.66 1.69
CA LEU A 283 -15.70 18.81 2.16
C LEU A 283 -14.84 19.65 1.21
N ASN A 284 -13.67 20.05 1.65
CA ASN A 284 -12.62 20.66 0.82
C ASN A 284 -11.76 19.61 0.09
N ASP A 285 -12.03 18.32 0.28
CA ASP A 285 -11.39 17.20 -0.43
C ASP A 285 -12.42 16.11 -0.76
N GLY A 286 -12.09 15.24 -1.71
CA GLY A 286 -13.01 14.21 -2.20
C GLY A 286 -12.31 13.06 -2.93
N VAL A 287 -13.09 12.34 -3.74
CA VAL A 287 -12.59 11.15 -4.46
C VAL A 287 -11.64 11.48 -5.62
N TYR A 288 -11.53 12.74 -6.00
CA TYR A 288 -10.49 13.22 -6.92
C TYR A 288 -9.21 13.67 -6.21
N GLY A 289 -9.23 13.70 -4.88
CA GLY A 289 -8.15 14.09 -4.01
C GLY A 289 -7.64 12.96 -3.12
N GLY A 290 -7.36 13.26 -1.86
CA GLY A 290 -6.83 12.31 -0.88
C GLY A 290 -7.78 11.18 -0.49
N LEU A 291 -9.06 11.24 -0.87
CA LEU A 291 -10.07 10.21 -0.60
C LEU A 291 -10.34 9.29 -1.81
N ALA A 292 -9.47 9.32 -2.84
CA ALA A 292 -9.63 8.62 -4.12
C ALA A 292 -9.82 7.10 -4.02
N GLU A 293 -9.32 6.45 -2.97
CA GLU A 293 -9.47 5.00 -2.80
C GLU A 293 -10.82 4.55 -2.25
N LEU A 294 -11.54 5.44 -1.56
CA LEU A 294 -12.75 5.03 -0.83
C LEU A 294 -13.83 4.40 -1.73
N PRO A 295 -14.06 4.85 -2.97
CA PRO A 295 -14.97 4.17 -3.89
C PRO A 295 -14.58 2.73 -4.24
N LEU A 296 -13.29 2.40 -4.17
CA LEU A 296 -12.77 1.08 -4.58
C LEU A 296 -12.76 0.06 -3.43
N ILE A 297 -12.44 0.51 -2.23
CA ILE A 297 -12.19 -0.38 -1.07
C ILE A 297 -13.12 -0.12 0.13
N GLY A 298 -14.13 0.73 -0.05
CA GLY A 298 -15.09 1.08 0.99
C GLY A 298 -14.63 2.22 1.91
N ASN A 299 -15.59 2.77 2.64
CA ASN A 299 -15.37 3.85 3.57
C ASN A 299 -14.45 3.46 4.74
N ILE A 300 -13.88 4.49 5.33
CA ILE A 300 -13.28 4.48 6.66
C ILE A 300 -14.33 5.02 7.62
N ASP A 301 -14.68 4.26 8.65
CA ASP A 301 -15.60 4.71 9.70
C ASP A 301 -14.86 5.20 10.96
N ARG A 302 -13.52 5.12 10.98
CA ARG A 302 -12.65 5.72 12.00
C ARG A 302 -12.43 7.19 11.69
N VAL A 303 -13.53 7.97 11.77
CA VAL A 303 -13.57 9.41 11.49
C VAL A 303 -13.95 10.14 12.77
N ALA A 304 -13.26 11.23 13.09
CA ALA A 304 -13.65 12.16 14.13
C ALA A 304 -14.02 13.52 13.53
N ALA A 305 -14.99 14.18 14.12
CA ALA A 305 -15.34 15.56 13.82
C ALA A 305 -14.78 16.47 14.90
N ILE A 306 -14.04 17.51 14.51
CA ILE A 306 -13.32 18.40 15.41
C ILE A 306 -13.62 19.86 15.04
N SER A 307 -13.98 20.68 16.04
CA SER A 307 -14.23 22.11 15.81
C SER A 307 -12.92 22.87 15.48
N PRO A 308 -12.99 24.09 14.92
CA PRO A 308 -11.82 24.95 14.73
C PRO A 308 -11.06 25.25 16.04
N GLU A 309 -11.73 25.19 17.18
CA GLU A 309 -11.14 25.39 18.53
C GLU A 309 -10.47 24.10 19.04
N GLY A 310 -10.67 22.96 18.37
CA GLY A 310 -10.11 21.67 18.73
C GLY A 310 -11.00 20.80 19.62
N GLU A 311 -12.27 21.11 19.73
CA GLU A 311 -13.23 20.34 20.50
C GLU A 311 -13.79 19.19 19.65
N ILE A 312 -13.87 17.98 20.21
CA ILE A 312 -14.44 16.82 19.52
C ILE A 312 -15.96 16.93 19.56
N ARG A 313 -16.60 16.88 18.39
CA ARG A 313 -18.05 16.73 18.29
C ARG A 313 -18.46 15.34 18.74
N SER A 314 -19.40 15.23 19.66
CA SER A 314 -19.70 13.98 20.36
C SER A 314 -21.18 13.66 20.52
N GLU A 315 -22.08 14.44 19.93
CA GLU A 315 -23.50 14.08 19.90
C GLU A 315 -23.74 12.76 19.14
N ALA A 316 -24.94 12.22 19.29
CA ALA A 316 -25.33 10.99 18.63
C ALA A 316 -25.05 11.08 17.11
N ALA A 317 -24.48 10.02 16.55
CA ALA A 317 -24.18 9.95 15.13
C ALA A 317 -25.46 9.76 14.31
N GLN A 318 -25.55 10.44 13.19
CA GLN A 318 -26.58 10.22 12.17
C GLN A 318 -25.95 9.95 10.81
N PRO A 319 -26.64 9.19 9.93
CA PRO A 319 -26.16 8.95 8.56
C PRO A 319 -26.06 10.25 7.77
N ARG A 320 -24.93 10.47 7.12
CA ARG A 320 -24.66 11.64 6.26
C ARG A 320 -24.08 11.22 4.92
N VAL A 321 -24.54 11.87 3.85
CA VAL A 321 -23.94 11.78 2.52
C VAL A 321 -22.81 12.80 2.42
N VAL A 322 -21.60 12.34 2.09
CA VAL A 322 -20.41 13.19 2.05
C VAL A 322 -19.96 13.39 0.61
N PHE A 323 -19.82 14.63 0.19
CA PHE A 323 -19.36 15.07 -1.12
C PHE A 323 -17.99 15.75 -1.03
N GLY A 324 -17.19 15.60 -2.08
CA GLY A 324 -16.00 16.42 -2.30
C GLY A 324 -16.32 17.81 -2.87
N PRO A 325 -15.26 18.60 -3.16
CA PRO A 325 -15.40 19.98 -3.56
C PRO A 325 -15.67 20.22 -5.04
N THR A 326 -15.52 19.20 -5.89
CA THR A 326 -15.60 19.37 -7.34
C THR A 326 -17.03 19.51 -7.83
N CYS A 327 -17.21 20.00 -9.04
CA CYS A 327 -18.55 20.09 -9.66
C CYS A 327 -19.07 18.77 -10.22
N ASP A 328 -18.28 17.70 -10.15
CA ASP A 328 -18.68 16.38 -10.62
C ASP A 328 -19.55 15.67 -9.57
N SER A 329 -20.72 15.18 -10.01
CA SER A 329 -21.65 14.46 -9.14
C SER A 329 -21.13 13.12 -8.61
N VAL A 330 -20.10 12.56 -9.23
CA VAL A 330 -19.42 11.34 -8.72
C VAL A 330 -18.41 11.63 -7.60
N ASP A 331 -18.12 12.91 -7.31
CA ASP A 331 -17.28 13.32 -6.19
C ASP A 331 -18.02 13.15 -4.86
N ARG A 332 -18.29 11.91 -4.55
CA ARG A 332 -19.09 11.46 -3.41
C ARG A 332 -18.43 10.24 -2.76
N LEU A 333 -18.37 10.19 -1.45
CA LEU A 333 -17.95 8.99 -0.73
C LEU A 333 -19.01 7.88 -0.88
N PRO A 334 -18.60 6.60 -0.90
CA PRO A 334 -19.52 5.49 -1.03
C PRO A 334 -20.46 5.38 0.19
N GLY A 335 -21.75 5.16 -0.05
CA GLY A 335 -22.74 5.02 1.03
C GLY A 335 -22.92 6.29 1.87
N GLU A 336 -23.07 6.09 3.18
CA GLU A 336 -23.25 7.14 4.18
C GLU A 336 -22.23 6.96 5.31
N LEU A 337 -21.82 8.06 5.93
CA LEU A 337 -21.01 8.07 7.14
C LEU A 337 -21.85 8.46 8.35
N GLY A 338 -21.70 7.74 9.46
CA GLY A 338 -22.24 8.14 10.75
C GLY A 338 -21.43 9.30 11.32
N LEU A 339 -21.98 10.50 11.28
CA LEU A 339 -21.31 11.71 11.77
C LEU A 339 -22.16 12.38 12.87
N PRO A 340 -21.52 13.07 13.83
CA PRO A 340 -22.22 13.71 14.96
C PRO A 340 -23.32 14.69 14.52
N MET A 341 -24.41 14.76 15.30
CA MET A 341 -25.53 15.66 14.99
C MET A 341 -25.16 17.13 15.20
N ASP A 342 -24.25 17.45 16.13
CA ASP A 342 -23.72 18.79 16.44
C ASP A 342 -22.66 19.29 15.45
N LEU A 343 -22.48 18.62 14.31
CA LEU A 343 -21.56 19.02 13.25
C LEU A 343 -21.91 20.39 12.67
N GLN A 344 -20.91 21.24 12.46
CA GLN A 344 -21.07 22.62 11.96
C GLN A 344 -20.21 22.88 10.71
N GLU A 345 -20.59 23.88 9.93
CA GLU A 345 -19.72 24.41 8.86
C GLU A 345 -18.46 24.99 9.46
N GLY A 346 -17.32 24.70 8.83
CA GLY A 346 -16.00 25.06 9.34
C GLY A 346 -15.36 24.01 10.24
N ASP A 347 -16.09 23.01 10.74
CA ASP A 347 -15.53 21.86 11.43
C ASP A 347 -14.64 21.03 10.51
N PHE A 348 -13.83 20.18 11.10
CA PHE A 348 -12.91 19.30 10.40
C PHE A 348 -13.30 17.82 10.58
N LEU A 349 -13.30 17.06 9.50
CA LEU A 349 -13.33 15.61 9.57
C LEU A 349 -11.90 15.06 9.49
N VAL A 350 -11.54 14.24 10.47
CA VAL A 350 -10.21 13.61 10.58
C VAL A 350 -10.35 12.13 10.35
N PHE A 351 -9.93 11.67 9.15
CA PHE A 351 -9.96 10.27 8.73
C PHE A 351 -8.67 9.58 9.18
N ARG A 352 -8.76 8.49 9.92
CA ARG A 352 -7.59 7.69 10.34
C ARG A 352 -7.19 6.67 9.28
N GLY A 353 -5.93 6.23 9.29
CA GLY A 353 -5.47 5.15 8.43
C GLY A 353 -5.27 5.54 6.96
N MET A 354 -4.97 6.81 6.68
CA MET A 354 -4.94 7.42 5.35
C MET A 354 -3.54 7.54 4.74
N GLY A 355 -2.54 6.79 5.22
CA GLY A 355 -1.17 6.90 4.72
C GLY A 355 -0.93 6.27 3.35
N ALA A 356 -1.80 5.38 2.89
CA ALA A 356 -1.64 4.71 1.61
C ALA A 356 -2.54 5.36 0.55
N TYR A 357 -1.97 5.64 -0.62
CA TYR A 357 -2.61 6.13 -1.85
C TYR A 357 -3.28 7.51 -1.78
N SER A 358 -3.41 8.13 -0.61
CA SER A 358 -4.03 9.47 -0.49
C SER A 358 -3.22 10.55 -1.20
N SER A 359 -1.90 10.55 -1.10
CA SER A 359 -1.04 11.47 -1.85
C SER A 359 -0.72 10.96 -3.25
N ALA A 360 -0.48 9.64 -3.40
CA ALA A 360 -0.02 9.04 -4.65
C ALA A 360 -1.05 9.08 -5.79
N THR A 361 -2.35 9.07 -5.47
CA THR A 361 -3.44 9.11 -6.47
C THR A 361 -4.20 10.43 -6.51
N ASN A 362 -3.74 11.43 -5.75
CA ASN A 362 -4.33 12.75 -5.71
C ASN A 362 -4.21 13.47 -7.07
N THR A 363 -5.29 14.11 -7.51
CA THR A 363 -5.35 14.82 -8.80
C THR A 363 -5.51 16.33 -8.61
N ARG A 364 -5.41 17.09 -9.71
CA ARG A 364 -5.66 18.54 -9.76
C ARG A 364 -6.99 18.88 -10.45
N PHE A 365 -7.93 17.96 -10.46
CA PHE A 365 -9.21 18.16 -11.12
C PHE A 365 -9.96 19.37 -10.54
N ASN A 366 -10.55 20.19 -11.38
CA ASN A 366 -11.19 21.49 -11.06
C ASN A 366 -10.31 22.49 -10.27
N GLY A 367 -8.99 22.30 -10.24
CA GLY A 367 -8.08 23.15 -9.47
C GLY A 367 -8.00 22.80 -7.98
N PHE A 368 -8.70 21.75 -7.53
CA PHE A 368 -8.55 21.19 -6.18
C PHE A 368 -7.36 20.24 -6.11
N GLY A 369 -7.18 19.56 -4.97
CA GLY A 369 -6.08 18.60 -4.76
C GLY A 369 -4.77 19.25 -4.29
N GLN A 370 -4.82 20.44 -3.72
CA GLN A 370 -3.74 20.92 -2.87
C GLN A 370 -3.74 20.06 -1.61
N LEU A 371 -2.64 19.35 -1.38
CA LEU A 371 -2.47 18.47 -0.23
C LEU A 371 -1.17 18.83 0.48
N GLU A 372 -1.30 19.34 1.70
CA GLU A 372 -0.15 19.62 2.56
C GLU A 372 0.17 18.39 3.40
N VAL A 373 1.47 18.10 3.61
CA VAL A 373 1.91 17.07 4.55
C VAL A 373 2.63 17.75 5.71
N VAL A 374 2.17 17.50 6.93
CA VAL A 374 2.81 18.01 8.16
C VAL A 374 3.20 16.86 9.07
N THR A 375 4.24 17.05 9.88
CA THR A 375 4.72 16.04 10.82
C THR A 375 4.16 16.30 12.23
N ALA A 376 3.69 15.25 12.91
CA ALA A 376 3.25 15.31 14.31
C ALA A 376 3.93 14.21 15.16
N LEU A 377 4.00 14.48 16.48
CA LEU A 377 4.52 13.51 17.45
C LEU A 377 3.54 12.37 17.69
N SER A 378 2.25 12.64 17.58
CA SER A 378 1.16 11.68 17.83
C SER A 378 0.01 11.91 16.84
N LEU A 379 -0.78 10.86 16.58
CA LEU A 379 -2.06 10.94 15.86
C LEU A 379 -3.27 10.81 16.79
N ALA A 380 -3.05 10.87 18.09
CA ALA A 380 -4.12 10.89 19.08
C ALA A 380 -4.83 12.25 19.13
N PHE A 381 -6.12 12.27 19.44
CA PHE A 381 -6.98 13.42 19.70
C PHE A 381 -8.10 13.03 20.67
#